data_99b4aaece66e70c541288a07496fc466
#
_entry.id   99b4aaece66e70c541288a07496fc466
#
_cell.length_a   1.000
_cell.length_b   1.000
_cell.length_c   1.000
_cell.angle_alpha   90.00
_cell.angle_beta   90.00
_cell.angle_gamma   90.00
#
_symmetry.space_group_name_H-M   'P 1'
#
loop_
_entity.id
_entity.type
_entity.pdbx_description
1 polymer ?
#
loop_
_entity_poly.entity_id
_entity_poly.type
_entity_poly.pdbx_seq_one_letter_code
_entity_poly.pdbx_strand_id
1 'polypeptide(L)'
;MIQELIRERFGVLYSVKYLSELLKNMGFSYQKARFAVGGDDPETAEKRRHWLEVTWPRILAQAQRQNAYLLFGHEVSFPQWGSLTYTWAKRGEQPTVKTSGKRKGYKVFGLIDYFTGRFFHKGLEERLNSKTYIAFLTQVLASTRKPIILVQDGAPYHTSKALQKFFAAHARRLTVHQLPAYSPDYNPIEKLWKKIKERDIHLHYFPTFDDLKVKVEKALSRFARLRKEVLPLFSFFRESEMKLA
;
A
#
# COMPACT_ATOMS: atom_id res chain seq x y z
N MET A 1 -16.74 -19.97 -24.24
CA MET A 1 -15.91 -19.01 -25.02
C MET A 1 -14.89 -19.70 -25.92
N ILE A 2 -13.78 -20.31 -25.45
CA ILE A 2 -12.81 -21.01 -26.35
C ILE A 2 -13.44 -22.20 -27.06
N GLN A 3 -14.21 -23.03 -26.37
CA GLN A 3 -14.95 -24.15 -26.94
C GLN A 3 -15.92 -23.70 -28.03
N GLU A 4 -16.65 -22.62 -27.79
CA GLU A 4 -17.59 -22.00 -28.72
C GLU A 4 -16.88 -21.49 -29.97
N LEU A 5 -15.77 -20.77 -29.79
CA LEU A 5 -14.95 -20.24 -30.88
C LEU A 5 -14.42 -21.37 -31.80
N ILE A 6 -13.97 -22.48 -31.21
CA ILE A 6 -13.48 -23.63 -31.98
C ILE A 6 -14.64 -24.29 -32.76
N ARG A 7 -15.81 -24.43 -32.11
CA ARG A 7 -16.99 -24.93 -32.75
C ARG A 7 -17.41 -24.08 -33.96
N GLU A 8 -17.44 -22.78 -33.79
CA GLU A 8 -17.83 -21.83 -34.83
C GLU A 8 -16.84 -21.79 -35.99
N ARG A 9 -15.53 -21.83 -35.70
CA ARG A 9 -14.52 -21.71 -36.77
C ARG A 9 -14.15 -23.02 -37.46
N PHE A 10 -14.22 -24.13 -36.74
CA PHE A 10 -13.70 -25.41 -37.22
C PHE A 10 -14.74 -26.54 -37.21
N GLY A 11 -15.96 -26.26 -36.73
CA GLY A 11 -17.03 -27.27 -36.68
C GLY A 11 -16.80 -28.39 -35.65
N VAL A 12 -15.78 -28.30 -34.81
CA VAL A 12 -15.39 -29.35 -33.85
C VAL A 12 -15.78 -28.98 -32.43
N LEU A 13 -16.40 -29.93 -31.73
CA LEU A 13 -16.78 -29.76 -30.32
C LEU A 13 -15.86 -30.59 -29.41
N TYR A 14 -14.96 -29.93 -28.71
CA TYR A 14 -14.13 -30.58 -27.71
C TYR A 14 -14.76 -30.45 -26.30
N SER A 15 -14.48 -31.44 -25.42
CA SER A 15 -14.85 -31.29 -24.01
C SER A 15 -14.01 -30.21 -23.33
N VAL A 16 -14.57 -29.53 -22.31
CA VAL A 16 -13.85 -28.50 -21.54
C VAL A 16 -12.58 -29.06 -20.87
N LYS A 17 -12.62 -30.31 -20.41
CA LYS A 17 -11.49 -31.02 -19.83
C LYS A 17 -10.35 -31.18 -20.84
N TYR A 18 -10.66 -31.70 -22.06
CA TYR A 18 -9.68 -31.85 -23.10
C TYR A 18 -9.06 -30.53 -23.55
N LEU A 19 -9.88 -29.48 -23.70
CA LEU A 19 -9.37 -28.14 -24.00
C LEU A 19 -8.41 -27.61 -22.95
N SER A 20 -8.69 -27.87 -21.67
CA SER A 20 -7.78 -27.48 -20.60
C SER A 20 -6.45 -28.21 -20.66
N GLU A 21 -6.45 -29.49 -20.97
CA GLU A 21 -5.23 -30.30 -21.17
C GLU A 21 -4.46 -29.87 -22.43
N LEU A 22 -5.16 -29.64 -23.53
CA LEU A 22 -4.58 -29.15 -24.77
C LEU A 22 -3.87 -27.81 -24.58
N LEU A 23 -4.52 -26.84 -23.95
CA LEU A 23 -3.94 -25.53 -23.67
C LEU A 23 -2.70 -25.64 -22.75
N LYS A 24 -2.72 -26.50 -21.74
CA LYS A 24 -1.55 -26.75 -20.89
C LYS A 24 -0.38 -27.34 -21.66
N ASN A 25 -0.65 -28.32 -22.54
CA ASN A 25 0.38 -28.92 -23.40
C ASN A 25 0.96 -27.92 -24.40
N MET A 26 0.19 -26.90 -24.78
CA MET A 26 0.65 -25.77 -25.60
C MET A 26 1.38 -24.68 -24.80
N GLY A 27 1.63 -24.88 -23.50
CA GLY A 27 2.33 -23.92 -22.64
C GLY A 27 1.46 -22.83 -22.03
N PHE A 28 0.12 -22.90 -22.17
CA PHE A 28 -0.78 -21.95 -21.53
C PHE A 28 -1.14 -22.40 -20.10
N SER A 29 -1.29 -21.44 -19.20
CA SER A 29 -1.82 -21.66 -17.85
C SER A 29 -3.06 -20.81 -17.60
N TYR A 30 -4.02 -21.36 -16.87
CA TYR A 30 -5.20 -20.63 -16.45
C TYR A 30 -4.85 -19.65 -15.35
N GLN A 31 -4.78 -18.36 -15.67
CA GLN A 31 -4.33 -17.30 -14.76
C GLN A 31 -5.43 -16.27 -14.57
N LYS A 32 -5.47 -15.67 -13.38
CA LYS A 32 -6.31 -14.52 -13.11
C LYS A 32 -5.71 -13.30 -13.81
N ALA A 33 -6.46 -12.68 -14.70
CA ALA A 33 -6.07 -11.41 -15.29
C ALA A 33 -5.91 -10.34 -14.21
N ARG A 34 -4.89 -9.51 -14.30
CA ARG A 34 -4.71 -8.31 -13.51
C ARG A 34 -5.02 -7.08 -14.35
N PHE A 35 -5.49 -6.04 -13.72
CA PHE A 35 -5.57 -4.75 -14.38
C PHE A 35 -4.14 -4.23 -14.60
N ALA A 36 -3.76 -4.01 -15.85
CA ALA A 36 -2.61 -3.17 -16.17
C ALA A 36 -3.08 -1.72 -16.03
N VAL A 37 -2.72 -1.11 -14.93
CA VAL A 37 -2.99 0.32 -14.72
C VAL A 37 -1.82 1.04 -15.35
N GLY A 38 -2.07 1.97 -16.30
CA GLY A 38 -1.21 2.90 -17.04
C GLY A 38 0.27 3.13 -16.70
N GLY A 39 0.89 2.24 -15.93
CA GLY A 39 2.28 2.30 -15.52
C GLY A 39 3.28 1.64 -16.49
N ASP A 40 2.78 1.01 -17.54
CA ASP A 40 3.61 0.30 -18.53
C ASP A 40 3.94 1.19 -19.75
N ASP A 41 3.45 2.44 -19.78
CA ASP A 41 3.83 3.38 -20.83
C ASP A 41 5.27 3.90 -20.62
N PRO A 42 6.01 4.12 -21.71
CA PRO A 42 7.44 4.51 -21.65
C PRO A 42 7.70 5.79 -20.85
N GLU A 43 6.80 6.76 -20.90
CA GLU A 43 6.94 8.03 -20.19
C GLU A 43 6.83 7.84 -18.68
N THR A 44 5.88 7.04 -18.23
CA THR A 44 5.73 6.70 -16.80
C THR A 44 6.90 5.86 -16.30
N ALA A 45 7.39 4.91 -17.11
CA ALA A 45 8.57 4.12 -16.78
C ALA A 45 9.81 5.01 -16.62
N GLU A 46 10.01 5.98 -17.51
CA GLU A 46 11.11 6.94 -17.46
C GLU A 46 11.01 7.85 -16.23
N LYS A 47 9.83 8.37 -15.90
CA LYS A 47 9.62 9.18 -14.68
C LYS A 47 9.94 8.40 -13.42
N ARG A 48 9.58 7.11 -13.37
CA ARG A 48 9.89 6.22 -12.23
C ARG A 48 11.40 5.99 -12.13
N ARG A 49 12.07 5.70 -13.24
CA ARG A 49 13.51 5.52 -13.30
C ARG A 49 14.24 6.79 -12.86
N HIS A 50 13.91 7.94 -13.43
CA HIS A 50 14.48 9.24 -13.05
C HIS A 50 14.29 9.56 -11.57
N TRP A 51 13.11 9.24 -11.02
CA TRP A 51 12.85 9.45 -9.61
C TRP A 51 13.78 8.60 -8.74
N LEU A 52 13.99 7.34 -9.09
CA LEU A 52 14.84 6.42 -8.33
C LEU A 52 16.33 6.79 -8.45
N GLU A 53 16.79 7.14 -9.65
CA GLU A 53 18.21 7.37 -9.94
C GLU A 53 18.67 8.79 -9.56
N VAL A 54 17.78 9.77 -9.63
CA VAL A 54 18.13 11.19 -9.44
C VAL A 54 17.45 11.79 -8.20
N THR A 55 16.14 11.62 -8.07
CA THR A 55 15.37 12.30 -7.02
C THR A 55 15.58 11.64 -5.66
N TRP A 56 15.53 10.31 -5.60
CA TRP A 56 15.71 9.57 -4.34
C TRP A 56 17.07 9.82 -3.68
N PRO A 57 18.24 9.73 -4.37
CA PRO A 57 19.52 10.02 -3.75
C PRO A 57 19.63 11.44 -3.20
N ARG A 58 19.00 12.42 -3.85
CA ARG A 58 18.95 13.81 -3.37
C ARG A 58 18.13 13.95 -2.08
N ILE A 59 16.96 13.29 -2.03
CA ILE A 59 16.10 13.24 -0.85
C ILE A 59 16.85 12.61 0.32
N LEU A 60 17.50 11.47 0.09
CA LEU A 60 18.26 10.75 1.11
C LEU A 60 19.42 11.60 1.65
N ALA A 61 20.23 12.18 0.76
CA ALA A 61 21.34 13.06 1.14
C ALA A 61 20.84 14.30 1.91
N GLN A 62 19.71 14.88 1.53
CA GLN A 62 19.09 15.98 2.26
C GLN A 62 18.68 15.54 3.67
N ALA A 63 18.04 14.39 3.80
CA ALA A 63 17.59 13.86 5.08
C ALA A 63 18.77 13.60 6.03
N GLN A 64 19.86 13.04 5.52
CA GLN A 64 21.08 12.80 6.28
C GLN A 64 21.73 14.11 6.75
N ARG A 65 21.92 15.08 5.84
CA ARG A 65 22.51 16.38 6.18
C ARG A 65 21.73 17.15 7.23
N GLN A 66 20.39 17.06 7.20
CA GLN A 66 19.51 17.75 8.12
C GLN A 66 19.24 16.96 9.40
N ASN A 67 19.75 15.74 9.53
CA ASN A 67 19.35 14.79 10.60
C ASN A 67 17.82 14.69 10.71
N ALA A 68 17.13 14.69 9.58
CA ALA A 68 15.68 14.71 9.48
C ALA A 68 15.08 13.32 9.64
N TYR A 69 13.80 13.23 10.02
CA TYR A 69 13.01 12.06 9.74
C TYR A 69 12.73 12.00 8.23
N LEU A 70 12.95 10.84 7.62
CA LEU A 70 12.57 10.57 6.23
C LEU A 70 11.37 9.62 6.24
N LEU A 71 10.18 10.23 6.15
CA LEU A 71 8.91 9.54 6.36
C LEU A 71 8.28 9.16 5.02
N PHE A 72 7.82 7.92 4.92
CA PHE A 72 6.95 7.46 3.82
C PHE A 72 5.53 7.35 4.32
N GLY A 73 4.61 8.01 3.63
CA GLY A 73 3.22 8.18 4.06
C GLY A 73 2.21 7.56 3.10
N HIS A 74 1.18 6.98 3.68
CA HIS A 74 0.00 6.50 2.96
C HIS A 74 -1.16 6.25 3.92
N GLU A 75 -2.39 6.20 3.38
CA GLU A 75 -3.56 5.82 4.13
C GLU A 75 -4.06 4.42 3.77
N VAL A 76 -4.85 3.86 4.67
CA VAL A 76 -5.52 2.58 4.46
C VAL A 76 -6.92 2.58 5.06
N SER A 77 -7.81 1.80 4.48
CA SER A 77 -9.11 1.48 5.07
C SER A 77 -9.22 -0.02 5.33
N PHE A 78 -9.64 -0.36 6.54
CA PHE A 78 -9.93 -1.73 6.97
C PHE A 78 -11.45 -1.91 7.04
N PRO A 79 -12.06 -2.68 6.13
CA PRO A 79 -13.52 -2.82 6.08
C PRO A 79 -14.05 -3.78 7.16
N GLN A 80 -15.20 -3.47 7.76
CA GLN A 80 -15.84 -4.32 8.76
C GLN A 80 -16.33 -5.66 8.19
N TRP A 81 -16.68 -5.71 6.90
CA TRP A 81 -17.06 -6.99 6.25
C TRP A 81 -15.91 -8.01 6.20
N GLY A 82 -14.70 -7.61 6.59
CA GLY A 82 -13.49 -8.43 6.53
C GLY A 82 -12.83 -8.40 5.17
N SER A 83 -11.85 -9.26 5.00
CA SER A 83 -11.19 -9.50 3.72
C SER A 83 -10.80 -10.97 3.58
N LEU A 84 -10.85 -11.47 2.35
CA LEU A 84 -10.55 -12.85 2.02
C LEU A 84 -9.12 -12.97 1.50
N THR A 85 -8.51 -14.11 1.79
CA THR A 85 -7.21 -14.52 1.25
C THR A 85 -7.22 -16.04 1.04
N TYR A 86 -6.15 -16.58 0.46
CA TYR A 86 -5.98 -18.02 0.33
C TYR A 86 -5.78 -18.66 1.69
N THR A 87 -6.41 -19.85 1.89
CA THR A 87 -6.22 -20.69 3.06
C THR A 87 -6.33 -22.15 2.68
N TRP A 88 -5.88 -23.04 3.58
CA TRP A 88 -5.96 -24.47 3.36
C TRP A 88 -7.37 -24.98 3.70
N ALA A 89 -7.89 -25.86 2.85
CA ALA A 89 -9.14 -26.59 3.06
C ALA A 89 -9.03 -27.98 2.43
N LYS A 90 -9.93 -28.90 2.77
CA LYS A 90 -10.01 -30.20 2.11
C LYS A 90 -10.30 -30.01 0.62
N ARG A 91 -9.75 -30.89 -0.20
CA ARG A 91 -10.01 -30.87 -1.63
C ARG A 91 -11.52 -31.03 -1.90
N GLY A 92 -12.09 -30.10 -2.67
CA GLY A 92 -13.54 -30.08 -2.97
C GLY A 92 -14.38 -29.26 -1.98
N GLU A 93 -13.80 -28.81 -0.85
CA GLU A 93 -14.49 -27.96 0.12
C GLU A 93 -14.00 -26.53 -0.01
N GLN A 94 -14.89 -25.58 -0.25
CA GLN A 94 -14.56 -24.16 -0.26
C GLN A 94 -14.65 -23.59 1.15
N PRO A 95 -13.56 -23.03 1.71
CA PRO A 95 -13.61 -22.45 3.04
C PRO A 95 -14.50 -21.19 3.05
N THR A 96 -15.30 -21.07 4.10
CA THR A 96 -16.20 -19.93 4.29
C THR A 96 -15.83 -19.14 5.53
N VAL A 97 -15.96 -17.83 5.47
CA VAL A 97 -15.75 -16.92 6.59
C VAL A 97 -17.03 -16.12 6.82
N LYS A 98 -17.49 -16.05 8.05
CA LYS A 98 -18.63 -15.20 8.41
C LYS A 98 -18.29 -13.73 8.05
N THR A 99 -19.31 -12.99 7.64
CA THR A 99 -19.19 -11.55 7.40
C THR A 99 -20.35 -10.79 8.03
N SER A 100 -20.08 -9.55 8.44
CA SER A 100 -21.15 -8.64 8.90
C SER A 100 -21.92 -8.02 7.73
N GLY A 101 -21.41 -8.13 6.49
CA GLY A 101 -21.95 -7.45 5.30
C GLY A 101 -21.84 -5.92 5.34
N LYS A 102 -21.38 -5.34 6.45
CA LYS A 102 -21.31 -3.88 6.64
C LYS A 102 -20.07 -3.28 5.95
N ARG A 103 -20.29 -2.30 5.08
CA ARG A 103 -19.22 -1.63 4.31
C ARG A 103 -18.48 -0.53 5.08
N LYS A 104 -18.83 -0.25 6.35
CA LYS A 104 -18.12 0.72 7.17
C LYS A 104 -16.65 0.30 7.30
N GLY A 105 -15.74 1.26 7.12
CA GLY A 105 -14.29 1.00 7.22
C GLY A 105 -13.63 1.85 8.29
N TYR A 106 -12.73 1.26 9.06
CA TYR A 106 -11.82 1.99 9.93
C TYR A 106 -10.61 2.45 9.13
N LYS A 107 -10.38 3.75 9.11
CA LYS A 107 -9.37 4.37 8.28
C LYS A 107 -8.16 4.75 9.10
N VAL A 108 -6.98 4.69 8.53
CA VAL A 108 -5.72 4.97 9.23
C VAL A 108 -4.82 5.78 8.32
N PHE A 109 -4.29 6.88 8.83
CA PHE A 109 -3.10 7.51 8.29
C PHE A 109 -1.86 6.88 8.92
N GLY A 110 -0.81 6.68 8.15
CA GLY A 110 0.46 6.19 8.65
C GLY A 110 1.66 6.86 7.99
N LEU A 111 2.73 7.00 8.76
CA LEU A 111 4.05 7.43 8.28
C LEU A 111 5.11 6.53 8.90
N ILE A 112 6.02 5.98 8.09
CA ILE A 112 7.14 5.17 8.56
C ILE A 112 8.48 5.81 8.25
N ASP A 113 9.37 5.85 9.22
CA ASP A 113 10.69 6.45 9.08
C ASP A 113 11.71 5.49 8.50
N TYR A 114 12.40 5.92 7.45
CA TYR A 114 13.42 5.17 6.74
C TYR A 114 14.60 4.74 7.62
N PHE A 115 15.06 5.63 8.50
CA PHE A 115 16.28 5.38 9.28
C PHE A 115 16.04 4.53 10.52
N THR A 116 14.92 4.77 11.21
CA THR A 116 14.67 4.18 12.53
C THR A 116 13.55 3.14 12.56
N GLY A 117 12.76 3.04 11.49
CA GLY A 117 11.54 2.24 11.48
C GLY A 117 10.44 2.78 12.41
N ARG A 118 10.54 4.03 12.88
CA ARG A 118 9.49 4.64 13.70
C ARG A 118 8.22 4.75 12.87
N PHE A 119 7.12 4.33 13.48
CA PHE A 119 5.80 4.35 12.86
C PHE A 119 4.91 5.34 13.60
N PHE A 120 4.44 6.36 12.88
CA PHE A 120 3.42 7.29 13.32
C PHE A 120 2.11 6.90 12.67
N HIS A 121 1.04 6.81 13.44
CA HIS A 121 -0.26 6.43 12.91
C HIS A 121 -1.39 7.16 13.64
N LYS A 122 -2.53 7.26 12.95
CA LYS A 122 -3.78 7.77 13.50
C LYS A 122 -4.96 7.06 12.87
N GLY A 123 -5.72 6.35 13.67
CA GLY A 123 -7.00 5.77 13.27
C GLY A 123 -8.13 6.81 13.25
N LEU A 124 -9.08 6.64 12.35
CA LEU A 124 -10.18 7.58 12.09
C LEU A 124 -11.47 6.82 11.78
N GLU A 125 -12.57 7.27 12.36
CA GLU A 125 -13.93 6.83 12.00
C GLU A 125 -14.54 7.71 10.90
N GLU A 126 -14.03 8.92 10.75
CA GLU A 126 -14.44 9.90 9.73
C GLU A 126 -13.80 9.65 8.37
N ARG A 127 -14.11 10.53 7.40
CA ARG A 127 -13.54 10.45 6.05
C ARG A 127 -12.10 10.94 6.04
N LEU A 128 -11.26 10.28 5.25
CA LEU A 128 -9.95 10.77 4.86
C LEU A 128 -10.14 12.02 4.00
N ASN A 129 -9.58 13.13 4.44
CA ASN A 129 -9.61 14.41 3.73
C ASN A 129 -8.47 15.33 4.21
N SER A 130 -8.29 16.47 3.59
CA SER A 130 -7.24 17.43 3.92
C SER A 130 -7.27 17.88 5.37
N LYS A 131 -8.44 18.08 5.97
CA LYS A 131 -8.59 18.54 7.36
C LYS A 131 -8.06 17.47 8.33
N THR A 132 -8.48 16.21 8.16
CA THR A 132 -8.03 15.11 9.02
C THR A 132 -6.56 14.80 8.81
N TYR A 133 -6.05 14.96 7.60
CA TYR A 133 -4.62 14.78 7.30
C TYR A 133 -3.77 15.88 7.91
N ILE A 134 -4.17 17.15 7.80
CA ILE A 134 -3.50 18.28 8.48
C ILE A 134 -3.45 18.06 9.99
N ALA A 135 -4.55 17.65 10.61
CA ALA A 135 -4.59 17.35 12.03
C ALA A 135 -3.60 16.21 12.42
N PHE A 136 -3.46 15.20 11.58
CA PHE A 136 -2.47 14.14 11.78
C PHE A 136 -1.04 14.66 11.65
N LEU A 137 -0.72 15.39 10.58
CA LEU A 137 0.61 15.97 10.38
C LEU A 137 0.99 16.95 11.50
N THR A 138 0.04 17.73 12.00
CA THR A 138 0.25 18.64 13.15
C THR A 138 0.68 17.85 14.40
N GLN A 139 0.03 16.70 14.68
CA GLN A 139 0.41 15.82 15.78
C GLN A 139 1.83 15.24 15.59
N VAL A 140 2.17 14.85 14.36
CA VAL A 140 3.50 14.34 14.03
C VAL A 140 4.55 15.43 14.23
N LEU A 141 4.32 16.65 13.73
CA LEU A 141 5.22 17.81 13.93
C LEU A 141 5.40 18.18 15.40
N ALA A 142 4.34 18.07 16.21
CA ALA A 142 4.40 18.32 17.65
C ALA A 142 5.19 17.23 18.41
N SER A 143 5.21 15.99 17.89
CA SER A 143 5.87 14.85 18.54
C SER A 143 7.39 14.79 18.33
N THR A 144 7.96 15.70 17.54
CA THR A 144 9.40 15.77 17.26
C THR A 144 9.86 17.19 17.03
N ARG A 145 11.13 17.48 17.36
CA ARG A 145 11.82 18.72 17.01
C ARG A 145 12.65 18.62 15.74
N LYS A 146 12.91 17.38 15.25
CA LYS A 146 13.67 17.15 14.03
C LYS A 146 12.90 17.67 12.80
N PRO A 147 13.60 18.13 11.76
CA PRO A 147 13.01 18.32 10.46
C PRO A 147 12.39 17.02 9.94
N ILE A 148 11.39 17.14 9.08
CA ILE A 148 10.69 16.04 8.46
C ILE A 148 10.80 16.20 6.94
N ILE A 149 11.25 15.18 6.26
CA ILE A 149 11.10 15.02 4.84
C ILE A 149 10.06 13.93 4.62
N LEU A 150 8.93 14.29 4.03
CA LEU A 150 7.79 13.43 3.79
C LEU A 150 7.75 13.04 2.32
N VAL A 151 7.75 11.74 2.06
CA VAL A 151 7.49 11.15 0.74
C VAL A 151 6.10 10.55 0.77
N GLN A 152 5.23 10.98 -0.13
CA GLN A 152 3.83 10.53 -0.20
C GLN A 152 3.38 10.38 -1.65
N ASP A 153 2.26 9.71 -1.87
CA ASP A 153 1.64 9.62 -3.19
C ASP A 153 0.86 10.89 -3.56
N GLY A 154 0.31 10.89 -4.77
CA GLY A 154 -0.46 12.00 -5.32
C GLY A 154 -1.97 11.91 -5.05
N ALA A 155 -2.43 11.42 -3.90
CA ALA A 155 -3.87 11.38 -3.61
C ALA A 155 -4.54 12.76 -3.79
N PRO A 156 -5.77 12.82 -4.30
CA PRO A 156 -6.40 14.11 -4.68
C PRO A 156 -6.46 15.15 -3.55
N TYR A 157 -6.63 14.73 -2.30
CA TYR A 157 -6.65 15.66 -1.18
C TYR A 157 -5.25 16.20 -0.82
N HIS A 158 -4.15 15.53 -1.24
CA HIS A 158 -2.77 16.00 -1.07
C HIS A 158 -2.49 17.27 -1.87
N THR A 159 -3.25 17.54 -2.92
CA THR A 159 -3.11 18.74 -3.78
C THR A 159 -4.03 19.89 -3.38
N SER A 160 -4.82 19.75 -2.31
CA SER A 160 -5.76 20.76 -1.87
C SER A 160 -5.07 22.07 -1.45
N LYS A 161 -5.73 23.20 -1.70
CA LYS A 161 -5.25 24.54 -1.29
C LYS A 161 -4.97 24.64 0.21
N ALA A 162 -5.78 23.96 1.04
CA ALA A 162 -5.59 23.95 2.49
C ALA A 162 -4.28 23.27 2.88
N LEU A 163 -3.96 22.13 2.25
CA LEU A 163 -2.73 21.40 2.52
C LEU A 163 -1.50 22.12 1.98
N GLN A 164 -1.61 22.76 0.80
CA GLN A 164 -0.52 23.61 0.27
C GLN A 164 -0.19 24.77 1.21
N LYS A 165 -1.21 25.46 1.77
CA LYS A 165 -1.03 26.49 2.79
C LYS A 165 -0.37 25.93 4.05
N PHE A 166 -0.78 24.76 4.50
CA PHE A 166 -0.17 24.10 5.65
C PHE A 166 1.31 23.78 5.40
N PHE A 167 1.66 23.23 4.25
CA PHE A 167 3.05 22.93 3.88
C PHE A 167 3.90 24.21 3.82
N ALA A 168 3.40 25.26 3.20
CA ALA A 168 4.08 26.56 3.15
C ALA A 168 4.33 27.13 4.54
N ALA A 169 3.35 27.07 5.44
CA ALA A 169 3.48 27.55 6.82
C ALA A 169 4.51 26.75 7.64
N HIS A 170 4.78 25.51 7.28
CA HIS A 170 5.68 24.61 7.98
C HIS A 170 6.98 24.32 7.19
N ALA A 171 7.28 25.06 6.12
CA ALA A 171 8.40 24.80 5.19
C ALA A 171 9.78 24.75 5.86
N ARG A 172 9.97 25.42 7.01
CA ARG A 172 11.22 25.34 7.79
C ARG A 172 11.49 23.97 8.41
N ARG A 173 10.41 23.15 8.62
CA ARG A 173 10.49 21.86 9.31
C ARG A 173 9.90 20.70 8.53
N LEU A 174 9.14 20.96 7.49
CA LEU A 174 8.45 19.95 6.70
C LEU A 174 8.70 20.21 5.22
N THR A 175 9.45 19.31 4.59
CA THR A 175 9.63 19.25 3.13
C THR A 175 8.85 18.06 2.60
N VAL A 176 8.11 18.24 1.51
CA VAL A 176 7.27 17.18 0.94
C VAL A 176 7.71 16.85 -0.48
N HIS A 177 7.88 15.57 -0.75
CA HIS A 177 8.15 15.01 -2.07
C HIS A 177 7.03 14.06 -2.46
N GLN A 178 6.68 14.05 -3.74
CA GLN A 178 5.70 13.13 -4.28
C GLN A 178 6.38 11.93 -4.94
N LEU A 179 5.80 10.76 -4.76
CA LEU A 179 6.13 9.57 -5.52
C LEU A 179 5.65 9.74 -6.96
N PRO A 180 6.33 9.15 -7.95
CA PRO A 180 5.82 9.07 -9.30
C PRO A 180 4.45 8.36 -9.32
N ALA A 181 3.62 8.70 -10.28
CA ALA A 181 2.37 7.99 -10.49
C ALA A 181 2.61 6.49 -10.71
N TYR A 182 1.65 5.67 -10.28
CA TYR A 182 1.69 4.20 -10.45
C TYR A 182 2.94 3.50 -9.87
N SER A 183 3.46 3.98 -8.75
CA SER A 183 4.68 3.45 -8.11
C SER A 183 4.42 2.90 -6.70
N PRO A 184 3.50 1.95 -6.50
CA PRO A 184 3.21 1.39 -5.18
C PRO A 184 4.45 0.70 -4.57
N ASP A 185 5.29 0.08 -5.40
CA ASP A 185 6.53 -0.57 -4.95
C ASP A 185 7.52 0.41 -4.31
N TYR A 186 7.42 1.70 -4.63
CA TYR A 186 8.23 2.77 -4.06
C TYR A 186 7.65 3.32 -2.75
N ASN A 187 6.51 2.80 -2.29
CA ASN A 187 5.94 3.20 -1.00
C ASN A 187 5.99 2.06 0.03
N PRO A 188 7.03 1.97 0.85
CA PRO A 188 7.22 0.87 1.79
C PRO A 188 6.09 0.69 2.80
N ILE A 189 5.31 1.74 3.10
CA ILE A 189 4.20 1.65 4.04
C ILE A 189 3.05 0.78 3.50
N GLU A 190 2.92 0.64 2.18
CA GLU A 190 1.93 -0.29 1.60
C GLU A 190 2.24 -1.75 1.98
N LYS A 191 3.54 -2.10 2.06
CA LYS A 191 3.97 -3.40 2.56
C LYS A 191 3.62 -3.58 4.04
N LEU A 192 3.64 -2.51 4.85
CA LEU A 192 3.18 -2.55 6.24
C LEU A 192 1.68 -2.81 6.31
N TRP A 193 0.88 -2.12 5.49
CA TRP A 193 -0.57 -2.35 5.41
C TRP A 193 -0.90 -3.78 5.00
N LYS A 194 -0.15 -4.33 4.04
CA LYS A 194 -0.27 -5.73 3.63
C LYS A 194 0.00 -6.67 4.81
N LYS A 195 1.11 -6.50 5.54
CA LYS A 195 1.44 -7.31 6.71
C LYS A 195 0.36 -7.24 7.80
N ILE A 196 -0.19 -6.06 8.08
CA ILE A 196 -1.28 -5.89 9.05
C ILE A 196 -2.53 -6.64 8.57
N LYS A 197 -2.89 -6.52 7.30
CA LYS A 197 -4.04 -7.25 6.73
C LYS A 197 -3.85 -8.76 6.82
N GLU A 198 -2.71 -9.27 6.40
CA GLU A 198 -2.39 -10.71 6.40
C GLU A 198 -2.40 -11.31 7.81
N ARG A 199 -1.84 -10.62 8.77
CA ARG A 199 -1.67 -11.14 10.14
C ARG A 199 -2.91 -10.97 11.03
N ASP A 200 -3.66 -9.88 10.85
CA ASP A 200 -4.66 -9.47 11.83
C ASP A 200 -6.08 -9.34 11.27
N ILE A 201 -6.26 -9.20 9.96
CA ILE A 201 -7.54 -8.83 9.35
C ILE A 201 -8.10 -9.90 8.43
N HIS A 202 -7.26 -10.53 7.60
CA HIS A 202 -7.73 -11.57 6.68
C HIS A 202 -8.39 -12.74 7.42
N LEU A 203 -9.49 -13.23 6.88
CA LEU A 203 -10.26 -14.35 7.40
C LEU A 203 -10.85 -14.12 8.81
N HIS A 204 -10.82 -12.88 9.33
CA HIS A 204 -11.44 -12.53 10.59
C HIS A 204 -12.89 -12.03 10.39
N TYR A 205 -13.76 -12.47 11.29
CA TYR A 205 -15.12 -11.97 11.41
C TYR A 205 -15.19 -10.84 12.44
N PHE A 206 -15.76 -9.71 12.05
CA PHE A 206 -15.97 -8.54 12.90
C PHE A 206 -17.48 -8.31 13.10
N PRO A 207 -18.08 -8.82 14.19
CA PRO A 207 -19.50 -8.63 14.51
C PRO A 207 -19.87 -7.15 14.59
N THR A 208 -19.04 -6.37 15.28
CA THR A 208 -19.21 -4.93 15.45
C THR A 208 -18.09 -4.13 14.83
N PHE A 209 -18.31 -2.83 14.66
CA PHE A 209 -17.27 -1.92 14.19
C PHE A 209 -16.17 -1.71 15.24
N ASP A 210 -16.54 -1.79 16.53
CA ASP A 210 -15.59 -1.66 17.63
C ASP A 210 -14.63 -2.84 17.68
N ASP A 211 -15.09 -4.06 17.37
CA ASP A 211 -14.20 -5.24 17.28
C ASP A 211 -13.13 -5.04 16.22
N LEU A 212 -13.51 -4.52 15.03
CA LEU A 212 -12.54 -4.16 14.00
C LEU A 212 -11.55 -3.10 14.50
N LYS A 213 -12.06 -2.02 15.09
CA LYS A 213 -11.27 -0.90 15.60
C LYS A 213 -10.23 -1.37 16.62
N VAL A 214 -10.67 -2.11 17.64
CA VAL A 214 -9.79 -2.67 18.67
C VAL A 214 -8.70 -3.55 18.06
N LYS A 215 -9.07 -4.40 17.10
CA LYS A 215 -8.10 -5.29 16.43
C LYS A 215 -7.07 -4.50 15.63
N VAL A 216 -7.51 -3.50 14.86
CA VAL A 216 -6.61 -2.64 14.07
C VAL A 216 -5.69 -1.83 14.98
N GLU A 217 -6.22 -1.15 16.02
CA GLU A 217 -5.41 -0.37 16.95
C GLU A 217 -4.35 -1.22 17.68
N LYS A 218 -4.71 -2.46 18.04
CA LYS A 218 -3.76 -3.41 18.62
C LYS A 218 -2.63 -3.76 17.63
N ALA A 219 -2.96 -3.96 16.36
CA ALA A 219 -1.97 -4.21 15.32
C ALA A 219 -1.06 -3.00 15.08
N LEU A 220 -1.63 -1.79 14.97
CA LEU A 220 -0.88 -0.54 14.82
C LEU A 220 0.10 -0.32 15.98
N SER A 221 -0.39 -0.45 17.21
CA SER A 221 0.41 -0.31 18.43
C SER A 221 1.54 -1.35 18.50
N ARG A 222 1.32 -2.56 18.00
CA ARG A 222 2.35 -3.60 17.91
C ARG A 222 3.46 -3.17 16.96
N PHE A 223 3.14 -2.75 15.74
CA PHE A 223 4.14 -2.33 14.76
C PHE A 223 4.86 -1.04 15.17
N ALA A 224 4.19 -0.13 15.89
CA ALA A 224 4.83 1.07 16.44
C ALA A 224 5.95 0.72 17.45
N ARG A 225 5.84 -0.41 18.16
CA ARG A 225 6.85 -0.92 19.08
C ARG A 225 7.90 -1.78 18.38
N LEU A 226 7.54 -2.54 17.35
CA LEU A 226 8.39 -3.50 16.66
C LEU A 226 9.12 -2.88 15.46
N ARG A 227 9.94 -1.86 15.68
CA ARG A 227 10.68 -1.14 14.63
C ARG A 227 11.52 -2.07 13.76
N LYS A 228 12.02 -3.18 14.31
CA LYS A 228 12.77 -4.21 13.58
C LYS A 228 11.94 -4.91 12.49
N GLU A 229 10.62 -4.92 12.61
CA GLU A 229 9.72 -5.45 11.56
C GLU A 229 9.41 -4.40 10.47
N VAL A 230 9.58 -3.11 10.76
CA VAL A 230 9.35 -2.01 9.81
C VAL A 230 10.57 -1.76 8.93
N LEU A 231 11.77 -1.79 9.47
CA LEU A 231 13.01 -1.51 8.74
C LEU A 231 13.23 -2.37 7.48
N PRO A 232 12.92 -3.69 7.47
CA PRO A 232 13.06 -4.51 6.25
C PRO A 232 12.11 -4.14 5.11
N LEU A 233 11.06 -3.36 5.39
CA LEU A 233 10.14 -2.90 4.34
C LEU A 233 10.81 -1.98 3.32
N PHE A 234 11.93 -1.36 3.70
CA PHE A 234 12.75 -0.48 2.88
C PHE A 234 13.82 -1.21 2.07
N SER A 235 13.82 -2.54 2.02
CA SER A 235 14.84 -3.33 1.30
C SER A 235 15.05 -2.88 -0.15
N PHE A 236 13.96 -2.56 -0.86
CA PHE A 236 14.01 -2.06 -2.23
C PHE A 236 14.96 -0.85 -2.39
N PHE A 237 14.87 0.14 -1.50
CA PHE A 237 15.74 1.32 -1.57
C PHE A 237 17.19 1.01 -1.19
N ARG A 238 17.41 0.15 -0.19
CA ARG A 238 18.75 -0.24 0.25
C ARG A 238 19.48 -1.07 -0.79
N GLU A 239 18.76 -1.92 -1.54
CA GLU A 239 19.33 -2.68 -2.66
C GLU A 239 19.68 -1.78 -3.84
N SER A 240 18.87 -0.74 -4.12
CA SER A 240 19.18 0.24 -5.16
C SER A 240 20.38 1.11 -4.80
N GLU A 241 20.56 1.48 -3.52
CA GLU A 241 21.75 2.20 -3.05
C GLU A 241 23.04 1.39 -3.23
N MET A 242 23.01 0.07 -2.95
CA MET A 242 24.17 -0.82 -3.17
C MET A 242 24.54 -1.02 -4.64
N LYS A 243 23.58 -0.80 -5.56
CA LYS A 243 23.85 -0.90 -7.02
C LYS A 243 24.38 0.39 -7.63
N LEU A 244 24.22 1.51 -6.93
CA LEU A 244 24.65 2.84 -7.39
C LEU A 244 25.98 3.29 -6.74
N ALA A 245 26.46 2.57 -5.73
CA ALA A 245 27.74 2.77 -5.07
C ALA A 245 28.84 1.92 -5.73
#